data_56786a31859d153e8befd0bad2c7fa6c
#
_entry.id   56786a31859d153e8befd0bad2c7fa6c
#
_cell.length_a   1.000
_cell.length_b   1.000
_cell.length_c   1.000
_cell.angle_alpha   90.00
_cell.angle_beta   90.00
_cell.angle_gamma   90.00
#
_symmetry.space_group_name_H-M   'P 1'
#
loop_
_entity.id
_entity.type
_entity.pdbx_description
1 polymer ?
#
loop_
_entity_poly.entity_id
_entity_poly.type
_entity_poly.pdbx_seq_one_letter_code
_entity_poly.pdbx_strand_id
1 'polypeptide(L)'
;AGLTREEHADPYAAVVAHAKAMAGRERTFMCELYRSLVMQAFSIAHYRQFFALLLAQTDGALLYHCTAGKDRVGVGTMLLLTALGVDWPVIVENYLITNERMAASTDCLLTAVADYDLSESEREVIRTFDRADAAFLTAARDAVAERYGSVDAFLTQALGVGAAERAALRARYLTAE
;
A
#
# COMPACT_ATOMS: atom_id res chain seq x y z
N ALA A 1 -9.49 11.68 11.80
CA ALA A 1 -10.78 12.18 12.25
C ALA A 1 -11.51 10.99 12.86
N GLY A 2 -12.03 11.11 14.10
CA GLY A 2 -12.85 10.08 14.75
C GLY A 2 -14.23 10.02 14.09
N LEU A 3 -14.87 8.85 14.17
CA LEU A 3 -16.25 8.65 13.72
C LEU A 3 -17.21 9.52 14.56
N THR A 4 -18.25 10.01 13.94
CA THR A 4 -19.32 10.72 14.65
C THR A 4 -20.13 9.73 15.51
N ARG A 5 -21.00 10.25 16.41
CA ARG A 5 -21.83 9.42 17.27
C ARG A 5 -22.86 8.56 16.48
N GLU A 6 -23.26 9.04 15.29
CA GLU A 6 -24.17 8.31 14.38
C GLU A 6 -23.44 7.19 13.63
N GLU A 7 -22.17 7.43 13.24
CA GLU A 7 -21.30 6.42 12.62
C GLU A 7 -20.96 5.27 13.59
N HIS A 8 -20.98 5.51 14.91
CA HIS A 8 -20.88 4.45 15.92
C HIS A 8 -22.14 3.58 16.03
N ALA A 9 -23.30 4.09 15.62
CA ALA A 9 -24.55 3.34 15.65
C ALA A 9 -24.71 2.41 14.43
N ASP A 10 -24.07 2.75 13.30
CA ASP A 10 -24.07 1.96 12.06
C ASP A 10 -22.64 1.88 11.51
N PRO A 11 -21.94 0.75 11.71
CA PRO A 11 -20.54 0.61 11.29
C PRO A 11 -20.35 0.68 9.77
N TYR A 12 -21.40 0.48 8.99
CA TYR A 12 -21.34 0.53 7.52
C TYR A 12 -21.75 1.86 6.92
N ALA A 13 -22.37 2.77 7.70
CA ALA A 13 -22.79 4.08 7.21
C ALA A 13 -21.67 4.87 6.57
N ALA A 14 -20.47 4.85 7.16
CA ALA A 14 -19.28 5.51 6.62
C ALA A 14 -18.83 4.89 5.29
N VAL A 15 -18.87 3.56 5.16
CA VAL A 15 -18.53 2.84 3.92
C VAL A 15 -19.51 3.21 2.82
N VAL A 16 -20.80 3.19 3.11
CA VAL A 16 -21.88 3.55 2.16
C VAL A 16 -21.75 5.01 1.70
N ALA A 17 -21.58 5.93 2.66
CA ALA A 17 -21.41 7.35 2.34
C ALA A 17 -20.16 7.59 1.45
N HIS A 18 -19.07 6.88 1.74
CA HIS A 18 -17.85 6.97 0.95
C HIS A 18 -18.03 6.39 -0.46
N ALA A 19 -18.69 5.24 -0.59
CA ALA A 19 -19.01 4.63 -1.87
C ALA A 19 -19.83 5.59 -2.75
N LYS A 20 -20.88 6.21 -2.20
CA LYS A 20 -21.70 7.22 -2.90
C LYS A 20 -20.89 8.46 -3.33
N ALA A 21 -19.99 8.93 -2.48
CA ALA A 21 -19.19 10.12 -2.77
C ALA A 21 -18.09 9.89 -3.82
N MET A 22 -17.61 8.64 -3.97
CA MET A 22 -16.44 8.32 -4.79
C MET A 22 -16.77 7.64 -6.12
N ALA A 23 -18.04 7.29 -6.39
CA ALA A 23 -18.45 6.61 -7.62
C ALA A 23 -17.94 7.33 -8.88
N GLY A 24 -17.24 6.58 -9.74
CA GLY A 24 -16.60 7.08 -10.97
C GLY A 24 -15.26 7.82 -10.76
N ARG A 25 -14.77 7.96 -9.52
CA ARG A 25 -13.49 8.61 -9.22
C ARG A 25 -12.56 7.72 -8.38
N GLU A 26 -13.03 6.55 -7.96
CA GLU A 26 -12.37 5.64 -7.03
C GLU A 26 -10.96 5.26 -7.50
N ARG A 27 -10.80 4.92 -8.77
CA ARG A 27 -9.50 4.53 -9.33
C ARG A 27 -8.50 5.69 -9.37
N THR A 28 -8.96 6.89 -9.76
CA THR A 28 -8.13 8.10 -9.76
C THR A 28 -7.71 8.44 -8.35
N PHE A 29 -8.64 8.42 -7.39
CA PHE A 29 -8.37 8.66 -5.99
C PHE A 29 -7.33 7.69 -5.43
N MET A 30 -7.44 6.40 -5.73
CA MET A 30 -6.46 5.41 -5.27
C MET A 30 -5.08 5.65 -5.87
N CYS A 31 -4.97 6.00 -7.16
CA CYS A 31 -3.69 6.38 -7.76
C CYS A 31 -3.07 7.60 -7.05
N GLU A 32 -3.87 8.65 -6.76
CA GLU A 32 -3.42 9.82 -6.03
C GLU A 32 -3.01 9.49 -4.60
N LEU A 33 -3.75 8.62 -3.92
CA LEU A 33 -3.39 8.11 -2.60
C LEU A 33 -2.00 7.45 -2.62
N TYR A 34 -1.74 6.55 -3.57
CA TYR A 34 -0.45 5.87 -3.67
C TYR A 34 0.70 6.83 -4.02
N ARG A 35 0.47 7.82 -4.89
CA ARG A 35 1.42 8.93 -5.10
C ARG A 35 1.73 9.65 -3.78
N SER A 36 0.72 9.93 -2.98
CA SER A 36 0.88 10.61 -1.70
C SER A 36 1.69 9.80 -0.68
N LEU A 37 1.54 8.47 -0.69
CA LEU A 37 2.27 7.56 0.20
C LEU A 37 3.80 7.62 0.02
N VAL A 38 4.29 8.04 -1.14
CA VAL A 38 5.73 8.18 -1.42
C VAL A 38 6.19 9.63 -1.49
N MET A 39 5.29 10.60 -1.58
CA MET A 39 5.62 12.02 -1.76
C MET A 39 5.52 12.86 -0.49
N GLN A 40 4.68 12.47 0.47
CA GLN A 40 4.48 13.24 1.70
C GLN A 40 5.68 13.07 2.64
N ALA A 41 6.12 14.17 3.24
CA ALA A 41 7.25 14.18 4.17
C ALA A 41 7.04 13.23 5.37
N PHE A 42 5.80 13.14 5.85
CA PHE A 42 5.40 12.20 6.90
C PHE A 42 5.65 10.74 6.48
N SER A 43 5.19 10.34 5.30
CA SER A 43 5.38 8.97 4.79
C SER A 43 6.86 8.65 4.59
N ILE A 44 7.62 9.57 4.00
CA ILE A 44 9.07 9.42 3.79
C ILE A 44 9.79 9.20 5.13
N ALA A 45 9.45 9.98 6.17
CA ALA A 45 10.06 9.82 7.49
C ALA A 45 9.79 8.42 8.09
N HIS A 46 8.57 7.88 7.92
CA HIS A 46 8.21 6.55 8.41
C HIS A 46 8.86 5.41 7.59
N TYR A 47 9.01 5.56 6.27
CA TYR A 47 9.78 4.59 5.48
C TYR A 47 11.28 4.62 5.81
N ARG A 48 11.85 5.79 6.15
CA ARG A 48 13.22 5.82 6.72
C ARG A 48 13.33 5.01 8.01
N GLN A 49 12.38 5.20 8.90
CA GLN A 49 12.34 4.43 10.16
C GLN A 49 12.16 2.93 9.91
N PHE A 50 11.30 2.55 8.97
CA PHE A 50 11.12 1.17 8.55
C PHE A 50 12.44 0.54 8.07
N PHE A 51 13.18 1.21 7.19
CA PHE A 51 14.49 0.71 6.74
C PHE A 51 15.53 0.69 7.86
N ALA A 52 15.52 1.67 8.76
CA ALA A 52 16.40 1.66 9.93
C ALA A 52 16.13 0.46 10.83
N LEU A 53 14.88 0.08 11.06
CA LEU A 53 14.51 -1.12 11.82
C LEU A 53 14.95 -2.40 11.10
N LEU A 54 14.76 -2.50 9.78
CA LEU A 54 15.22 -3.64 8.98
C LEU A 54 16.74 -3.81 9.05
N LEU A 55 17.49 -2.71 9.02
CA LEU A 55 18.95 -2.71 9.12
C LEU A 55 19.46 -2.98 10.52
N ALA A 56 18.74 -2.57 11.55
CA ALA A 56 19.11 -2.78 12.95
C ALA A 56 18.79 -4.20 13.46
N GLN A 57 17.89 -4.93 12.80
CA GLN A 57 17.48 -6.27 13.23
C GLN A 57 18.64 -7.25 13.15
N THR A 58 18.91 -7.93 14.25
CA THR A 58 20.02 -8.90 14.35
C THR A 58 19.55 -10.34 14.56
N ASP A 59 18.33 -10.54 15.06
CA ASP A 59 17.77 -11.85 15.39
C ASP A 59 16.24 -11.85 15.29
N GLY A 60 15.64 -13.02 15.05
CA GLY A 60 14.19 -13.22 14.95
C GLY A 60 13.57 -12.72 13.66
N ALA A 61 12.27 -12.48 13.70
CA ALA A 61 11.47 -11.99 12.58
C ALA A 61 10.95 -10.56 12.83
N LEU A 62 10.85 -9.76 11.78
CA LEU A 62 10.21 -8.44 11.80
C LEU A 62 8.86 -8.53 11.12
N LEU A 63 7.79 -8.26 11.85
CA LEU A 63 6.45 -8.13 11.32
C LEU A 63 6.11 -6.65 11.13
N TYR A 64 5.71 -6.27 9.93
CA TYR A 64 5.17 -4.94 9.65
C TYR A 64 3.77 -5.04 9.05
N HIS A 65 2.90 -4.14 9.45
CA HIS A 65 1.51 -4.12 9.02
C HIS A 65 0.95 -2.69 8.92
N CYS A 66 -0.17 -2.55 8.26
CA CYS A 66 -1.03 -1.38 8.36
C CYS A 66 -2.43 -1.83 8.77
N THR A 67 -3.50 -1.15 8.38
CA THR A 67 -4.87 -1.56 8.74
C THR A 67 -5.28 -2.82 7.96
N ALA A 68 -5.24 -2.77 6.64
CA ALA A 68 -5.61 -3.89 5.76
C ALA A 68 -4.40 -4.70 5.22
N GLY A 69 -3.17 -4.30 5.55
CA GLY A 69 -1.98 -4.95 5.01
C GLY A 69 -1.73 -4.73 3.50
N LYS A 70 -2.45 -3.83 2.87
CA LYS A 70 -2.47 -3.65 1.41
C LYS A 70 -1.68 -2.42 0.97
N ASP A 71 -2.14 -1.21 1.31
CA ASP A 71 -1.64 0.03 0.69
C ASP A 71 -0.25 0.44 1.21
N ARG A 72 -0.14 0.83 2.48
CA ARG A 72 1.13 1.24 3.10
C ARG A 72 2.14 0.10 3.14
N VAL A 73 1.68 -1.11 3.41
CA VAL A 73 2.51 -2.33 3.37
C VAL A 73 2.93 -2.64 1.95
N GLY A 74 2.03 -2.57 0.96
CA GLY A 74 2.35 -2.78 -0.45
C GLY A 74 3.45 -1.84 -0.95
N VAL A 75 3.36 -0.54 -0.63
CA VAL A 75 4.41 0.43 -0.96
C VAL A 75 5.70 0.12 -0.19
N GLY A 76 5.65 -0.18 1.11
CA GLY A 76 6.83 -0.55 1.90
C GLY A 76 7.51 -1.80 1.36
N THR A 77 6.73 -2.81 0.97
CA THR A 77 7.23 -4.05 0.34
C THR A 77 7.84 -3.77 -1.03
N MET A 78 7.22 -2.94 -1.86
CA MET A 78 7.79 -2.48 -3.14
C MET A 78 9.17 -1.87 -2.93
N LEU A 79 9.31 -0.95 -1.98
CA LEU A 79 10.59 -0.30 -1.68
C LEU A 79 11.65 -1.30 -1.18
N LEU A 80 11.25 -2.23 -0.30
CA LEU A 80 12.14 -3.27 0.22
C LEU A 80 12.59 -4.21 -0.88
N LEU A 81 11.67 -4.75 -1.68
CA LEU A 81 12.00 -5.67 -2.78
C LEU A 81 12.89 -4.99 -3.84
N THR A 82 12.65 -3.71 -4.13
CA THR A 82 13.55 -2.93 -4.99
C THR A 82 14.95 -2.81 -4.37
N ALA A 83 15.07 -2.52 -3.07
CA ALA A 83 16.37 -2.46 -2.38
C ALA A 83 17.12 -3.80 -2.41
N LEU A 84 16.38 -4.91 -2.40
CA LEU A 84 16.92 -6.27 -2.54
C LEU A 84 17.31 -6.60 -3.98
N GLY A 85 16.85 -5.85 -4.98
CA GLY A 85 17.16 -6.06 -6.40
C GLY A 85 16.15 -6.95 -7.12
N VAL A 86 14.94 -7.07 -6.60
CA VAL A 86 13.85 -7.83 -7.24
C VAL A 86 13.29 -7.04 -8.41
N ASP A 87 13.03 -7.72 -9.51
CA ASP A 87 12.48 -7.12 -10.73
C ASP A 87 11.04 -6.65 -10.56
N TRP A 88 10.70 -5.56 -11.24
CA TRP A 88 9.39 -4.92 -11.16
C TRP A 88 8.20 -5.87 -11.41
N PRO A 89 8.19 -6.75 -12.42
CA PRO A 89 7.08 -7.67 -12.62
C PRO A 89 6.82 -8.58 -11.40
N VAL A 90 7.88 -9.06 -10.74
CA VAL A 90 7.79 -9.91 -9.56
C VAL A 90 7.26 -9.11 -8.36
N ILE A 91 7.65 -7.84 -8.22
CA ILE A 91 7.12 -6.93 -7.18
C ILE A 91 5.61 -6.75 -7.35
N VAL A 92 5.16 -6.52 -8.59
CA VAL A 92 3.73 -6.36 -8.90
C VAL A 92 2.96 -7.66 -8.64
N GLU A 93 3.49 -8.81 -9.06
CA GLU A 93 2.88 -10.11 -8.80
C GLU A 93 2.73 -10.37 -7.29
N ASN A 94 3.78 -10.14 -6.51
CA ASN A 94 3.73 -10.23 -5.04
C ASN A 94 2.63 -9.33 -4.44
N TYR A 95 2.52 -8.09 -4.90
CA TYR A 95 1.49 -7.17 -4.44
C TYR A 95 0.07 -7.66 -4.77
N LEU A 96 -0.15 -8.22 -5.95
CA LEU A 96 -1.45 -8.71 -6.41
C LEU A 96 -1.94 -9.98 -5.68
N ILE A 97 -1.06 -10.75 -5.03
CA ILE A 97 -1.43 -11.89 -4.15
C ILE A 97 -2.38 -11.43 -3.04
N THR A 98 -2.35 -10.15 -2.66
CA THR A 98 -3.29 -9.55 -1.71
C THR A 98 -4.74 -9.81 -2.11
N ASN A 99 -5.08 -9.83 -3.39
CA ASN A 99 -6.45 -10.03 -3.86
C ASN A 99 -6.99 -11.41 -3.51
N GLU A 100 -6.15 -12.45 -3.58
CA GLU A 100 -6.53 -13.82 -3.19
C GLU A 100 -6.83 -13.90 -1.68
N ARG A 101 -6.07 -13.15 -0.87
CA ARG A 101 -6.19 -13.16 0.59
C ARG A 101 -7.38 -12.31 1.08
N MET A 102 -7.74 -11.28 0.33
CA MET A 102 -8.81 -10.35 0.70
C MET A 102 -10.17 -10.67 0.06
N ALA A 103 -10.25 -11.62 -0.88
CA ALA A 103 -11.50 -11.93 -1.60
C ALA A 103 -12.68 -12.19 -0.67
N ALA A 104 -12.50 -13.02 0.35
CA ALA A 104 -13.56 -13.33 1.33
C ALA A 104 -13.94 -12.11 2.18
N SER A 105 -13.02 -11.21 2.48
CA SER A 105 -13.31 -9.97 3.21
C SER A 105 -14.14 -9.01 2.37
N THR A 106 -13.80 -8.85 1.09
CA THR A 106 -14.55 -8.02 0.14
C THR A 106 -15.98 -8.52 -0.03
N ASP A 107 -16.15 -9.84 -0.20
CA ASP A 107 -17.46 -10.47 -0.34
C ASP A 107 -18.32 -10.31 0.95
N CYS A 108 -17.68 -10.45 2.10
CA CYS A 108 -18.33 -10.23 3.40
C CYS A 108 -18.80 -8.77 3.53
N LEU A 109 -17.96 -7.81 3.17
CA LEU A 109 -18.31 -6.38 3.22
C LEU A 109 -19.46 -6.06 2.26
N LEU A 110 -19.42 -6.55 1.02
CA LEU A 110 -20.49 -6.35 0.04
C LEU A 110 -21.81 -6.98 0.51
N THR A 111 -21.74 -8.13 1.17
CA THR A 111 -22.90 -8.78 1.78
C THR A 111 -23.45 -7.94 2.93
N ALA A 112 -22.61 -7.43 3.79
CA ALA A 112 -22.99 -6.61 4.94
C ALA A 112 -23.67 -5.27 4.54
N VAL A 113 -23.37 -4.77 3.34
CA VAL A 113 -24.01 -3.56 2.80
C VAL A 113 -25.10 -3.87 1.76
N ALA A 114 -25.54 -5.12 1.64
CA ALA A 114 -26.50 -5.53 0.60
C ALA A 114 -27.86 -4.83 0.72
N ASP A 115 -28.30 -4.55 1.94
CA ASP A 115 -29.60 -3.91 2.25
C ASP A 115 -29.57 -2.37 2.03
N TYR A 116 -28.37 -1.79 1.80
CA TYR A 116 -28.27 -0.39 1.44
C TYR A 116 -28.52 -0.20 -0.05
N ASP A 117 -29.25 0.84 -0.42
CA ASP A 117 -29.52 1.19 -1.80
C ASP A 117 -28.25 1.74 -2.47
N LEU A 118 -27.40 0.83 -2.95
CA LEU A 118 -26.17 1.09 -3.66
C LEU A 118 -26.31 0.66 -5.11
N SER A 119 -26.03 1.57 -6.04
CA SER A 119 -25.86 1.26 -7.46
C SER A 119 -24.64 0.37 -7.69
N GLU A 120 -24.53 -0.24 -8.87
CA GLU A 120 -23.37 -1.06 -9.22
C GLU A 120 -22.06 -0.24 -9.24
N SER A 121 -22.11 1.03 -9.67
CA SER A 121 -20.95 1.94 -9.63
C SER A 121 -20.50 2.23 -8.20
N GLU A 122 -21.40 2.34 -7.25
CA GLU A 122 -21.07 2.54 -5.84
C GLU A 122 -20.52 1.25 -5.19
N ARG A 123 -21.02 0.07 -5.59
CA ARG A 123 -20.44 -1.23 -5.18
C ARG A 123 -19.03 -1.41 -5.75
N GLU A 124 -18.78 -0.94 -6.98
CA GLU A 124 -17.43 -0.98 -7.58
C GLU A 124 -16.42 -0.10 -6.82
N VAL A 125 -16.88 1.01 -6.19
CA VAL A 125 -16.02 1.77 -5.26
C VAL A 125 -15.52 0.86 -4.13
N ILE A 126 -16.40 0.12 -3.47
CA ILE A 126 -16.03 -0.80 -2.37
C ILE A 126 -15.01 -1.81 -2.86
N ARG A 127 -15.25 -2.46 -4.01
CA ARG A 127 -14.30 -3.41 -4.61
C ARG A 127 -12.95 -2.77 -4.91
N THR A 128 -12.95 -1.57 -5.49
CA THR A 128 -11.73 -0.86 -5.86
C THR A 128 -10.90 -0.46 -4.65
N PHE A 129 -11.55 -0.03 -3.56
CA PHE A 129 -10.86 0.33 -2.32
C PHE A 129 -10.30 -0.88 -1.57
N ASP A 130 -10.89 -2.05 -1.77
CA ASP A 130 -10.48 -3.26 -1.06
C ASP A 130 -9.45 -4.09 -1.83
N ARG A 131 -9.42 -4.03 -3.17
CA ARG A 131 -8.48 -4.78 -4.01
C ARG A 131 -7.13 -4.08 -4.20
N ALA A 132 -6.10 -4.88 -4.45
CA ALA A 132 -4.82 -4.43 -5.02
C ALA A 132 -4.95 -4.30 -6.55
N ASP A 133 -4.43 -3.21 -7.12
CA ASP A 133 -4.39 -2.99 -8.57
C ASP A 133 -2.98 -2.52 -8.96
N ALA A 134 -2.40 -3.15 -9.97
CA ALA A 134 -1.07 -2.81 -10.47
C ALA A 134 -0.91 -1.31 -10.80
N ALA A 135 -2.00 -0.65 -11.23
CA ALA A 135 -1.98 0.79 -11.52
C ALA A 135 -1.71 1.63 -10.27
N PHE A 136 -2.16 1.20 -9.08
CA PHE A 136 -1.91 1.94 -7.84
C PHE A 136 -0.43 1.91 -7.47
N LEU A 137 0.17 0.72 -7.49
CA LEU A 137 1.60 0.58 -7.22
C LEU A 137 2.45 1.29 -8.27
N THR A 138 2.04 1.22 -9.54
CA THR A 138 2.68 1.94 -10.65
C THR A 138 2.60 3.46 -10.44
N ALA A 139 1.47 4.00 -9.98
CA ALA A 139 1.34 5.43 -9.68
C ALA A 139 2.34 5.89 -8.60
N ALA A 140 2.59 5.08 -7.56
CA ALA A 140 3.63 5.36 -6.58
C ALA A 140 5.04 5.35 -7.20
N ARG A 141 5.36 4.31 -7.99
CA ARG A 141 6.66 4.20 -8.68
C ARG A 141 6.90 5.38 -9.62
N ASP A 142 5.92 5.74 -10.42
CA ASP A 142 6.03 6.82 -11.41
C ASP A 142 6.18 8.18 -10.72
N ALA A 143 5.47 8.44 -9.61
CA ALA A 143 5.66 9.64 -8.80
C ALA A 143 7.10 9.76 -8.27
N VAL A 144 7.67 8.64 -7.84
CA VAL A 144 9.07 8.58 -7.41
C VAL A 144 10.01 8.86 -8.58
N ALA A 145 9.78 8.24 -9.74
CA ALA A 145 10.58 8.42 -10.94
C ALA A 145 10.53 9.87 -11.45
N GLU A 146 9.35 10.50 -11.45
CA GLU A 146 9.17 11.91 -11.82
C GLU A 146 10.02 12.86 -10.96
N ARG A 147 10.09 12.62 -9.64
CA ARG A 147 10.77 13.53 -8.72
C ARG A 147 12.25 13.22 -8.50
N TYR A 148 12.63 11.95 -8.48
CA TYR A 148 13.97 11.49 -8.10
C TYR A 148 14.73 10.81 -9.25
N GLY A 149 14.07 10.60 -10.39
CA GLY A 149 14.61 9.90 -11.56
C GLY A 149 14.42 8.38 -11.53
N SER A 150 14.44 7.76 -10.35
CA SER A 150 14.21 6.32 -10.18
C SER A 150 13.87 5.97 -8.74
N VAL A 151 13.33 4.75 -8.50
CA VAL A 151 13.12 4.23 -7.13
C VAL A 151 14.47 4.06 -6.42
N ASP A 152 15.52 3.68 -7.12
CA ASP A 152 16.88 3.58 -6.59
C ASP A 152 17.42 4.92 -6.09
N ALA A 153 17.20 5.98 -6.85
CA ALA A 153 17.57 7.33 -6.44
C ALA A 153 16.75 7.78 -5.22
N PHE A 154 15.46 7.46 -5.17
CA PHE A 154 14.60 7.74 -4.01
C PHE A 154 15.09 7.00 -2.75
N LEU A 155 15.37 5.69 -2.87
CA LEU A 155 15.93 4.91 -1.76
C LEU A 155 17.19 5.57 -1.20
N THR A 156 18.10 6.01 -2.06
CA THR A 156 19.36 6.63 -1.64
C THR A 156 19.15 8.04 -1.07
N GLN A 157 18.48 8.92 -1.81
CA GLN A 157 18.40 10.36 -1.50
C GLN A 157 17.37 10.66 -0.42
N ALA A 158 16.20 9.99 -0.49
CA ALA A 158 15.08 10.28 0.40
C ALA A 158 15.04 9.35 1.62
N LEU A 159 15.43 8.09 1.48
CA LEU A 159 15.33 7.10 2.57
C LEU A 159 16.66 6.77 3.24
N GLY A 160 17.81 7.19 2.66
CA GLY A 160 19.12 6.90 3.21
C GLY A 160 19.57 5.45 2.99
N VAL A 161 18.98 4.76 1.99
CA VAL A 161 19.29 3.36 1.65
C VAL A 161 20.20 3.33 0.42
N GLY A 162 21.47 3.61 0.63
CA GLY A 162 22.51 3.60 -0.40
C GLY A 162 23.06 2.20 -0.68
N ALA A 163 24.21 2.14 -1.36
CA ALA A 163 24.83 0.88 -1.77
C ALA A 163 25.19 -0.03 -0.57
N ALA A 164 25.72 0.55 0.51
CA ALA A 164 26.12 -0.18 1.71
C ALA A 164 24.91 -0.78 2.42
N GLU A 165 23.84 0.02 2.61
CA GLU A 165 22.59 -0.43 3.25
C GLU A 165 21.92 -1.53 2.44
N ARG A 166 21.88 -1.41 1.11
CA ARG A 166 21.33 -2.46 0.23
C ARG A 166 22.16 -3.75 0.29
N ALA A 167 23.48 -3.64 0.33
CA ALA A 167 24.33 -4.82 0.50
C ALA A 167 24.05 -5.52 1.84
N ALA A 168 23.88 -4.75 2.93
CA ALA A 168 23.53 -5.27 4.24
C ALA A 168 22.14 -5.94 4.25
N LEU A 169 21.13 -5.33 3.59
CA LEU A 169 19.79 -5.91 3.44
C LEU A 169 19.84 -7.22 2.66
N ARG A 170 20.55 -7.26 1.53
CA ARG A 170 20.71 -8.48 0.73
C ARG A 170 21.41 -9.60 1.51
N ALA A 171 22.49 -9.30 2.21
CA ALA A 171 23.19 -10.28 3.03
C ALA A 171 22.32 -10.86 4.16
N ARG A 172 21.32 -10.10 4.63
CA ARG A 172 20.44 -10.51 5.73
C ARG A 172 19.19 -11.24 5.26
N TYR A 173 18.58 -10.79 4.16
CA TYR A 173 17.25 -11.23 3.75
C TYR A 173 17.26 -12.13 2.50
N LEU A 174 18.40 -12.31 1.84
CA LEU A 174 18.55 -13.25 0.74
C LEU A 174 19.46 -14.41 1.17
N THR A 175 19.05 -15.64 0.83
CA THR A 175 19.91 -16.81 0.95
C THR A 175 20.87 -16.83 -0.23
N ALA A 176 22.15 -17.15 0.00
CA ALA A 176 23.04 -17.51 -1.08
C ALA A 176 22.52 -18.83 -1.75
N GLU A 177 22.40 -18.82 -3.08
CA GLU A 177 22.17 -20.04 -3.84
C GLU A 177 23.40 -20.95 -3.77
#